data_67750ea0aa9314d7494d10551691c07c
#
_entry.id   67750ea0aa9314d7494d10551691c07c
#
_cell.length_a   1.000
_cell.length_b   1.000
_cell.length_c   1.000
_cell.angle_alpha   90.00
_cell.angle_beta   90.00
_cell.angle_gamma   90.00
#
_symmetry.space_group_name_H-M   'P 1'
#
loop_
_entity.id
_entity.type
_entity.pdbx_description
1 polymer ?
#
loop_
_entity_poly.entity_id
_entity_poly.type
_entity_poly.pdbx_seq_one_letter_code
_entity_poly.pdbx_strand_id
1 'polypeptide(L)'
;MNISVLGIVGGGQLASLLAEAAKKLKIKTIILSDDIDAPAKNFAEKFIYGKYDDESVVNEFINSVDLVTYEFENIPNSILNKIEYEKVILPKPKINKLVRNRLTEKDFLNKNNIRTTNYVSVNNCEDVKLNQKLLPGLLKTCTLGYDGKGQFIINKLEDLNDDFDFTKKYILEKKINLKQEISVVITRYGHQKYEIYEPIENVHEDQILKYSKIPANISDKIMNKSKEWAMIIAEELDYIGTLCVEYFIDKNENIYANEIAPRVHNSGHLTINTHNISQFENHIRAICGLKQINIKKIYNAKMINLLGDEILPYREKSLKENEFFFDYLKKDIKPKRKMGHLTIIEK
;
A
#
# COMPACT_ATOMS: atom_id res chain seq x y z
N MET A 1 1.46 24.42 10.94
CA MET A 1 1.58 23.78 12.27
C MET A 1 3.03 23.37 12.47
N ASN A 2 3.57 23.53 13.67
CA ASN A 2 4.89 22.99 13.97
C ASN A 2 4.70 21.59 14.56
N ILE A 3 4.86 20.56 13.75
CA ILE A 3 4.67 19.16 14.15
C ILE A 3 5.96 18.66 14.76
N SER A 4 5.95 18.38 16.06
CA SER A 4 7.08 17.84 16.81
C SER A 4 6.94 16.34 17.07
N VAL A 5 5.70 15.86 17.22
CA VAL A 5 5.37 14.49 17.53
C VAL A 5 4.31 13.95 16.56
N LEU A 6 4.69 12.97 15.77
CA LEU A 6 3.81 12.27 14.84
C LEU A 6 3.30 10.97 15.45
N GLY A 7 1.98 10.80 15.50
CA GLY A 7 1.34 9.54 15.82
C GLY A 7 1.23 8.63 14.60
N ILE A 8 1.53 7.35 14.76
CA ILE A 8 1.35 6.34 13.71
C ILE A 8 0.46 5.23 14.27
N VAL A 9 -0.70 4.99 13.64
CA VAL A 9 -1.59 3.87 14.00
C VAL A 9 -1.24 2.66 13.14
N GLY A 10 -0.99 1.54 13.82
CA GLY A 10 -0.42 0.33 13.23
C GLY A 10 1.08 0.22 13.49
N GLY A 11 1.57 -1.00 13.65
CA GLY A 11 2.95 -1.25 14.10
C GLY A 11 3.77 -2.14 13.17
N GLY A 12 3.38 -2.30 11.91
CA GLY A 12 4.07 -3.13 10.92
C GLY A 12 5.34 -2.50 10.35
N GLN A 13 5.88 -3.12 9.29
CA GLN A 13 7.10 -2.66 8.65
C GLN A 13 6.98 -1.26 8.00
N LEU A 14 5.78 -0.87 7.56
CA LEU A 14 5.59 0.47 7.00
C LEU A 14 5.71 1.53 8.08
N ALA A 15 5.15 1.27 9.27
CA ALA A 15 5.32 2.13 10.44
C ALA A 15 6.79 2.25 10.87
N SER A 16 7.56 1.13 10.82
CA SER A 16 9.00 1.16 11.10
C SER A 16 9.74 2.12 10.18
N LEU A 17 9.50 2.01 8.88
CA LEU A 17 10.15 2.83 7.85
C LEU A 17 9.68 4.30 7.89
N LEU A 18 8.41 4.55 8.26
CA LEU A 18 7.90 5.90 8.52
C LEU A 18 8.57 6.52 9.74
N ALA A 19 8.74 5.75 10.83
CA ALA A 19 9.41 6.23 12.04
C ALA A 19 10.89 6.58 11.76
N GLU A 20 11.61 5.77 11.00
CA GLU A 20 12.97 6.10 10.57
C GLU A 20 13.05 7.37 9.72
N ALA A 21 12.10 7.54 8.79
CA ALA A 21 12.03 8.74 7.96
C ALA A 21 11.72 9.99 8.80
N ALA A 22 10.80 9.89 9.76
CA ALA A 22 10.46 10.97 10.69
C ALA A 22 11.68 11.36 11.55
N LYS A 23 12.44 10.39 12.05
CA LYS A 23 13.66 10.60 12.83
C LYS A 23 14.71 11.43 12.05
N LYS A 24 14.90 11.16 10.75
CA LYS A 24 15.79 11.95 9.88
C LYS A 24 15.35 13.42 9.78
N LEU A 25 14.04 13.66 9.88
CA LEU A 25 13.45 15.00 9.88
C LEU A 25 13.35 15.63 11.28
N LYS A 26 13.91 14.98 12.30
CA LYS A 26 13.86 15.38 13.72
C LYS A 26 12.42 15.47 14.27
N ILE A 27 11.52 14.66 13.75
CA ILE A 27 10.15 14.49 14.23
C ILE A 27 10.12 13.22 15.07
N LYS A 28 9.67 13.33 16.32
CA LYS A 28 9.45 12.19 17.20
C LYS A 28 8.25 11.39 16.75
N THR A 29 8.26 10.07 16.96
CA THR A 29 7.14 9.22 16.61
C THR A 29 6.61 8.47 17.82
N ILE A 30 5.29 8.41 17.94
CA ILE A 30 4.58 7.56 18.88
C ILE A 30 3.72 6.59 18.08
N ILE A 31 3.92 5.30 18.32
CA ILE A 31 3.19 4.24 17.61
C ILE A 31 2.13 3.64 18.52
N LEU A 32 0.91 3.53 18.02
CA LEU A 32 -0.18 2.78 18.65
C LEU A 32 -0.43 1.48 17.88
N SER A 33 -0.35 0.35 18.56
CA SER A 33 -0.59 -0.96 17.96
C SER A 33 -1.27 -1.92 18.94
N ASP A 34 -2.13 -2.79 18.42
CA ASP A 34 -2.74 -3.92 19.12
C ASP A 34 -1.89 -5.20 19.10
N ASP A 35 -0.72 -5.16 18.45
CA ASP A 35 0.30 -6.22 18.49
C ASP A 35 1.47 -5.78 19.37
N ILE A 36 1.66 -6.45 20.53
CA ILE A 36 2.75 -6.16 21.46
C ILE A 36 4.14 -6.45 20.85
N ASP A 37 4.19 -7.36 19.88
CA ASP A 37 5.42 -7.73 19.16
C ASP A 37 5.56 -6.97 17.81
N ALA A 38 4.80 -5.89 17.65
CA ALA A 38 4.86 -5.04 16.46
C ALA A 38 6.29 -4.56 16.21
N PRO A 39 6.85 -4.76 15.00
CA PRO A 39 8.25 -4.43 14.70
C PRO A 39 8.57 -2.95 14.86
N ALA A 40 7.61 -2.08 14.63
CA ALA A 40 7.81 -0.64 14.68
C ALA A 40 8.13 -0.10 16.08
N LYS A 41 7.90 -0.88 17.14
CA LYS A 41 8.35 -0.52 18.51
C LYS A 41 9.86 -0.29 18.62
N ASN A 42 10.65 -0.92 17.72
CA ASN A 42 12.10 -0.80 17.72
C ASN A 42 12.60 0.50 17.04
N PHE A 43 11.72 1.25 16.40
CA PHE A 43 12.04 2.42 15.59
C PHE A 43 11.42 3.71 16.12
N ALA A 44 10.39 3.60 16.98
CA ALA A 44 9.67 4.74 17.53
C ALA A 44 10.31 5.29 18.81
N GLU A 45 10.06 6.57 19.10
CA GLU A 45 10.41 7.19 20.39
C GLU A 45 9.59 6.61 21.55
N LYS A 46 8.29 6.37 21.31
CA LYS A 46 7.38 5.72 22.26
C LYS A 46 6.48 4.73 21.55
N PHE A 47 6.23 3.60 22.19
CA PHE A 47 5.28 2.59 21.73
C PHE A 47 4.15 2.44 22.76
N ILE A 48 2.91 2.58 22.32
CA ILE A 48 1.71 2.38 23.11
C ILE A 48 1.05 1.10 22.61
N TYR A 49 0.99 0.09 23.48
CA TYR A 49 0.31 -1.16 23.22
C TYR A 49 -1.11 -1.13 23.80
N GLY A 50 -2.08 -1.53 23.02
CA GLY A 50 -3.44 -1.76 23.48
C GLY A 50 -4.43 -1.93 22.33
N LYS A 51 -5.62 -2.39 22.66
CA LYS A 51 -6.68 -2.57 21.68
C LYS A 51 -7.18 -1.24 21.15
N TYR A 52 -7.57 -1.21 19.89
CA TYR A 52 -8.09 -0.01 19.24
C TYR A 52 -9.48 0.43 19.73
N ASP A 53 -10.17 -0.38 20.51
CA ASP A 53 -11.44 -0.09 21.19
C ASP A 53 -11.28 0.27 22.69
N ASP A 54 -10.05 0.23 23.22
CA ASP A 54 -9.75 0.69 24.58
C ASP A 54 -9.62 2.22 24.59
N GLU A 55 -10.63 2.86 25.18
CA GLU A 55 -10.70 4.31 25.24
C GLU A 55 -9.53 4.96 25.98
N SER A 56 -9.02 4.33 27.04
CA SER A 56 -7.93 4.89 27.84
C SER A 56 -6.64 4.94 27.04
N VAL A 57 -6.34 3.86 26.31
CA VAL A 57 -5.17 3.73 25.44
C VAL A 57 -5.25 4.70 24.27
N VAL A 58 -6.42 4.79 23.63
CA VAL A 58 -6.62 5.70 22.49
C VAL A 58 -6.51 7.15 22.92
N ASN A 59 -7.06 7.52 24.08
CA ASN A 59 -6.95 8.88 24.61
C ASN A 59 -5.51 9.22 25.02
N GLU A 60 -4.75 8.27 25.63
CA GLU A 60 -3.33 8.47 25.90
C GLU A 60 -2.57 8.78 24.60
N PHE A 61 -2.82 8.00 23.55
CA PHE A 61 -2.18 8.22 22.24
C PHE A 61 -2.54 9.59 21.67
N ILE A 62 -3.83 9.92 21.58
CA ILE A 62 -4.31 11.20 21.02
C ILE A 62 -3.69 12.39 21.76
N ASN A 63 -3.63 12.34 23.11
CA ASN A 63 -3.07 13.42 23.92
C ASN A 63 -1.54 13.57 23.80
N SER A 64 -0.87 12.55 23.29
CA SER A 64 0.60 12.52 23.18
C SER A 64 1.14 12.99 21.84
N VAL A 65 0.29 13.29 20.84
CA VAL A 65 0.69 13.56 19.46
C VAL A 65 0.13 14.87 18.90
N ASP A 66 0.80 15.45 17.91
CA ASP A 66 0.36 16.69 17.24
C ASP A 66 -0.46 16.39 15.98
N LEU A 67 -0.09 15.34 15.25
CA LEU A 67 -0.67 14.89 14.00
C LEU A 67 -0.68 13.36 13.98
N VAL A 68 -1.62 12.75 13.27
CA VAL A 68 -1.69 11.29 13.14
C VAL A 68 -1.62 10.87 11.67
N THR A 69 -0.95 9.74 11.44
CA THR A 69 -1.05 8.95 10.21
C THR A 69 -1.28 7.48 10.54
N TYR A 70 -1.53 6.66 9.55
CA TYR A 70 -1.69 5.21 9.72
C TYR A 70 -0.92 4.44 8.64
N GLU A 71 -0.52 3.22 8.98
CA GLU A 71 0.39 2.45 8.12
C GLU A 71 -0.31 1.43 7.24
N PHE A 72 -1.59 1.11 7.54
CA PHE A 72 -2.29 0.11 6.76
C PHE A 72 -3.82 0.32 6.74
N GLU A 73 -4.49 -0.20 5.71
CA GLU A 73 -5.89 0.09 5.41
C GLU A 73 -6.90 -0.64 6.29
N ASN A 74 -6.52 -1.76 6.93
CA ASN A 74 -7.47 -2.56 7.72
C ASN A 74 -7.64 -2.11 9.19
N ILE A 75 -7.14 -0.91 9.54
CA ILE A 75 -7.43 -0.31 10.84
C ILE A 75 -8.94 -0.04 10.96
N PRO A 76 -9.58 -0.37 12.09
CA PRO A 76 -11.01 -0.13 12.28
C PRO A 76 -11.36 1.35 12.08
N ASN A 77 -12.43 1.62 11.31
CA ASN A 77 -12.86 3.01 11.07
C ASN A 77 -13.27 3.73 12.35
N SER A 78 -13.73 3.00 13.38
CA SER A 78 -14.12 3.57 14.68
C SER A 78 -12.97 4.36 15.32
N ILE A 79 -11.78 3.78 15.39
CA ILE A 79 -10.62 4.49 15.95
C ILE A 79 -10.20 5.66 15.06
N LEU A 80 -10.16 5.48 13.72
CA LEU A 80 -9.76 6.56 12.82
C LEU A 80 -10.71 7.75 12.92
N ASN A 81 -12.04 7.52 13.03
CA ASN A 81 -13.03 8.57 13.20
C ASN A 81 -12.90 9.26 14.57
N LYS A 82 -12.61 8.48 15.64
CA LYS A 82 -12.36 9.05 16.97
C LYS A 82 -11.15 9.98 16.96
N ILE A 83 -10.06 9.54 16.31
CA ILE A 83 -8.86 10.38 16.15
C ILE A 83 -9.17 11.63 15.34
N GLU A 84 -9.90 11.49 14.19
CA GLU A 84 -10.24 12.62 13.31
C GLU A 84 -11.06 13.71 14.03
N TYR A 85 -11.86 13.33 15.01
CA TYR A 85 -12.64 14.27 15.81
C TYR A 85 -11.75 15.17 16.69
N GLU A 86 -10.63 14.66 17.18
CA GLU A 86 -9.78 15.36 18.17
C GLU A 86 -8.45 15.87 17.57
N LYS A 87 -7.96 15.22 16.52
CA LYS A 87 -6.65 15.53 15.90
C LYS A 87 -6.74 15.48 14.38
N VAL A 88 -5.86 16.21 13.75
CA VAL A 88 -5.65 16.06 12.30
C VAL A 88 -5.06 14.67 12.03
N ILE A 89 -5.74 13.90 11.19
CA ILE A 89 -5.26 12.61 10.69
C ILE A 89 -5.16 12.64 9.16
N LEU A 90 -3.99 12.26 8.64
CA LEU A 90 -3.71 12.24 7.21
C LEU A 90 -3.07 10.90 6.80
N PRO A 91 -3.57 10.28 5.71
CA PRO A 91 -4.71 10.71 4.90
C PRO A 91 -6.04 10.65 5.66
N LYS A 92 -7.07 11.38 5.18
CA LYS A 92 -8.40 11.43 5.83
C LYS A 92 -9.06 10.05 5.89
N PRO A 93 -9.68 9.64 7.00
CA PRO A 93 -10.31 8.32 7.17
C PRO A 93 -11.34 7.95 6.10
N LYS A 94 -12.06 8.94 5.57
CA LYS A 94 -13.02 8.74 4.47
C LYS A 94 -12.40 8.09 3.23
N ILE A 95 -11.12 8.37 2.95
CA ILE A 95 -10.38 7.79 1.83
C ILE A 95 -10.14 6.31 2.08
N ASN A 96 -9.67 5.97 3.29
CA ASN A 96 -9.49 4.59 3.69
C ASN A 96 -10.79 3.78 3.58
N LYS A 97 -11.91 4.36 4.04
CA LYS A 97 -13.24 3.74 3.93
C LYS A 97 -13.65 3.47 2.48
N LEU A 98 -13.31 4.37 1.54
CA LEU A 98 -13.61 4.22 0.12
C LEU A 98 -12.82 3.07 -0.50
N VAL A 99 -11.49 3.05 -0.31
CA VAL A 99 -10.60 2.08 -0.99
C VAL A 99 -10.62 0.68 -0.37
N ARG A 100 -11.01 0.54 0.90
CA ARG A 100 -11.14 -0.77 1.56
C ARG A 100 -12.20 -1.68 0.94
N ASN A 101 -13.16 -1.11 0.24
CA ASN A 101 -14.20 -1.87 -0.45
C ASN A 101 -13.94 -1.82 -1.95
N ARG A 102 -13.65 -2.99 -2.54
CA ARG A 102 -13.30 -3.12 -3.96
C ARG A 102 -14.36 -2.61 -4.92
N LEU A 103 -15.65 -2.65 -4.55
CA LEU A 103 -16.72 -2.10 -5.38
C LEU A 103 -16.67 -0.56 -5.37
N THR A 104 -16.63 0.05 -4.19
CA THR A 104 -16.58 1.52 -4.07
C THR A 104 -15.31 2.09 -4.68
N GLU A 105 -14.18 1.38 -4.57
CA GLU A 105 -12.91 1.75 -5.20
C GLU A 105 -13.01 1.74 -6.73
N LYS A 106 -13.55 0.65 -7.32
CA LYS A 106 -13.71 0.56 -8.78
C LYS A 106 -14.75 1.51 -9.32
N ASP A 107 -15.83 1.74 -8.60
CA ASP A 107 -16.84 2.74 -8.95
C ASP A 107 -16.23 4.15 -8.95
N PHE A 108 -15.39 4.47 -7.96
CA PHE A 108 -14.63 5.72 -7.91
C PHE A 108 -13.70 5.87 -9.12
N LEU A 109 -12.92 4.82 -9.44
CA LEU A 109 -12.00 4.83 -10.58
C LEU A 109 -12.76 5.06 -11.89
N ASN A 110 -13.84 4.31 -12.14
CA ASN A 110 -14.62 4.43 -13.37
C ASN A 110 -15.35 5.80 -13.48
N LYS A 111 -15.85 6.34 -12.37
CA LYS A 111 -16.44 7.69 -12.32
C LYS A 111 -15.46 8.78 -12.78
N ASN A 112 -14.15 8.55 -12.53
CA ASN A 112 -13.08 9.47 -12.93
C ASN A 112 -12.43 9.08 -14.26
N ASN A 113 -13.12 8.27 -15.11
CA ASN A 113 -12.64 7.81 -16.41
C ASN A 113 -11.32 7.04 -16.35
N ILE A 114 -11.03 6.40 -15.23
CA ILE A 114 -9.88 5.52 -15.05
C ILE A 114 -10.33 4.10 -15.29
N ARG A 115 -9.79 3.49 -16.33
CA ARG A 115 -10.18 2.15 -16.77
C ARG A 115 -9.76 1.10 -15.75
N THR A 116 -10.72 0.27 -15.34
CA THR A 116 -10.49 -0.95 -14.54
C THR A 116 -10.81 -2.19 -15.36
N THR A 117 -10.53 -3.39 -14.85
CA THR A 117 -11.12 -4.62 -15.41
C THR A 117 -12.64 -4.55 -15.33
N ASN A 118 -13.36 -5.23 -16.23
CA ASN A 118 -14.82 -5.34 -16.14
C ASN A 118 -15.19 -6.13 -14.88
N TYR A 119 -16.17 -5.66 -14.15
CA TYR A 119 -16.60 -6.27 -12.90
C TYR A 119 -18.10 -6.16 -12.66
N VAL A 120 -18.61 -6.98 -11.74
CA VAL A 120 -19.96 -6.89 -11.20
C VAL A 120 -19.95 -7.22 -9.70
N SER A 121 -20.93 -6.66 -8.98
CA SER A 121 -21.21 -7.09 -7.61
C SER A 121 -21.86 -8.47 -7.61
N VAL A 122 -21.46 -9.33 -6.67
CA VAL A 122 -21.97 -10.69 -6.52
C VAL A 122 -22.42 -10.90 -5.08
N ASN A 123 -23.71 -11.23 -4.92
CA ASN A 123 -24.32 -11.54 -3.63
C ASN A 123 -24.69 -13.02 -3.50
N ASN A 124 -24.78 -13.74 -4.64
CA ASN A 124 -25.15 -15.14 -4.70
C ASN A 124 -24.64 -15.79 -6.00
N CYS A 125 -24.79 -17.11 -6.16
CA CYS A 125 -24.37 -17.84 -7.35
C CYS A 125 -25.10 -17.39 -8.63
N GLU A 126 -26.35 -16.94 -8.53
CA GLU A 126 -27.12 -16.52 -9.72
C GLU A 126 -26.52 -15.26 -10.35
N ASP A 127 -25.97 -14.34 -9.54
CA ASP A 127 -25.28 -13.14 -10.04
C ASP A 127 -24.09 -13.52 -10.93
N VAL A 128 -23.36 -14.61 -10.60
CA VAL A 128 -22.25 -15.10 -11.43
C VAL A 128 -22.76 -15.72 -12.72
N LYS A 129 -23.84 -16.53 -12.68
CA LYS A 129 -24.44 -17.15 -13.86
C LYS A 129 -24.95 -16.10 -14.87
N LEU A 130 -25.60 -15.05 -14.38
CA LEU A 130 -26.07 -13.93 -15.21
C LEU A 130 -24.90 -13.14 -15.84
N ASN A 131 -23.73 -13.21 -15.25
CA ASN A 131 -22.53 -12.50 -15.71
C ASN A 131 -21.42 -13.44 -16.20
N GLN A 132 -21.76 -14.65 -16.68
CA GLN A 132 -20.80 -15.65 -17.16
C GLN A 132 -19.85 -15.14 -18.28
N LYS A 133 -20.21 -14.06 -18.99
CA LYS A 133 -19.31 -13.40 -19.97
C LYS A 133 -18.02 -12.83 -19.35
N LEU A 134 -17.97 -12.70 -18.02
CA LEU A 134 -16.77 -12.30 -17.30
C LEU A 134 -15.83 -13.47 -16.98
N LEU A 135 -16.25 -14.70 -17.28
CA LEU A 135 -15.39 -15.88 -17.11
C LEU A 135 -14.41 -16.05 -18.28
N PRO A 136 -13.20 -16.54 -18.07
CA PRO A 136 -12.62 -16.78 -16.76
C PRO A 136 -12.46 -15.48 -15.96
N GLY A 137 -12.79 -15.54 -14.67
CA GLY A 137 -12.82 -14.36 -13.77
C GLY A 137 -12.18 -14.63 -12.42
N LEU A 138 -12.03 -13.57 -11.65
CA LEU A 138 -11.62 -13.63 -10.25
C LEU A 138 -12.78 -13.19 -9.37
N LEU A 139 -13.27 -14.09 -8.53
CA LEU A 139 -14.23 -13.79 -7.50
C LEU A 139 -13.47 -13.39 -6.24
N LYS A 140 -13.64 -12.14 -5.79
CA LYS A 140 -12.91 -11.57 -4.65
C LYS A 140 -13.89 -11.10 -3.59
N THR A 141 -13.57 -11.28 -2.30
CA THR A 141 -14.31 -10.60 -1.23
C THR A 141 -14.18 -9.08 -1.39
N CYS A 142 -15.28 -8.34 -1.19
CA CYS A 142 -15.26 -6.87 -1.33
C CYS A 142 -14.37 -6.19 -0.29
N THR A 143 -14.17 -6.82 0.88
CA THR A 143 -13.38 -6.27 2.00
C THR A 143 -12.47 -7.33 2.59
N LEU A 144 -11.42 -6.91 3.32
CA LEU A 144 -10.50 -7.76 4.09
C LEU A 144 -9.66 -8.75 3.25
N GLY A 145 -9.59 -8.57 1.93
CA GLY A 145 -8.70 -9.36 1.07
C GLY A 145 -7.31 -8.70 0.95
N TYR A 146 -6.23 -9.46 1.17
CA TYR A 146 -4.84 -9.03 0.99
C TYR A 146 -3.96 -10.25 0.69
N ASP A 147 -2.83 -10.04 -0.01
CA ASP A 147 -1.88 -11.10 -0.37
C ASP A 147 -2.60 -12.39 -0.85
N GLY A 148 -3.61 -12.24 -1.74
CA GLY A 148 -4.38 -13.34 -2.33
C GLY A 148 -5.48 -13.95 -1.46
N LYS A 149 -5.63 -13.56 -0.22
CA LYS A 149 -6.71 -14.06 0.64
C LYS A 149 -8.06 -13.54 0.17
N GLY A 150 -9.07 -14.43 0.15
CA GLY A 150 -10.41 -14.11 -0.30
C GLY A 150 -10.53 -13.90 -1.82
N GLN A 151 -9.64 -14.50 -2.61
CA GLN A 151 -9.67 -14.49 -4.08
C GLN A 151 -9.76 -15.92 -4.62
N PHE A 152 -10.68 -16.14 -5.58
CA PHE A 152 -10.94 -17.42 -6.19
C PHE A 152 -10.97 -17.26 -7.70
N ILE A 153 -10.28 -18.15 -8.42
CA ILE A 153 -10.32 -18.19 -9.88
C ILE A 153 -11.53 -19.01 -10.28
N ILE A 154 -12.44 -18.41 -11.05
CA ILE A 154 -13.63 -19.08 -11.61
C ILE A 154 -13.42 -19.15 -13.12
N ASN A 155 -13.08 -20.33 -13.62
CA ASN A 155 -12.88 -20.53 -15.06
C ASN A 155 -14.21 -20.80 -15.77
N LYS A 156 -15.13 -21.52 -15.10
CA LYS A 156 -16.44 -21.94 -15.61
C LYS A 156 -17.45 -22.01 -14.46
N LEU A 157 -18.73 -22.11 -14.78
CA LEU A 157 -19.79 -22.08 -13.76
C LEU A 157 -19.71 -23.26 -12.78
N GLU A 158 -19.20 -24.39 -13.21
CA GLU A 158 -19.04 -25.59 -12.37
C GLU A 158 -17.96 -25.44 -11.29
N ASP A 159 -17.12 -24.41 -11.38
CA ASP A 159 -16.14 -24.06 -10.32
C ASP A 159 -16.84 -23.43 -9.10
N LEU A 160 -18.12 -23.01 -9.26
CA LEU A 160 -18.96 -22.54 -8.16
C LEU A 160 -19.52 -23.73 -7.44
N ASN A 161 -19.08 -23.98 -6.23
CA ASN A 161 -19.56 -25.03 -5.35
C ASN A 161 -20.25 -24.42 -4.11
N ASP A 162 -20.82 -25.27 -3.26
CA ASP A 162 -21.54 -24.88 -2.05
C ASP A 162 -20.59 -24.32 -0.95
N ASP A 163 -19.26 -24.34 -1.17
CA ASP A 163 -18.27 -23.84 -0.22
C ASP A 163 -18.17 -22.31 -0.20
N PHE A 164 -18.80 -21.60 -1.17
CA PHE A 164 -18.79 -20.13 -1.18
C PHE A 164 -19.75 -19.57 -0.15
N ASP A 165 -19.18 -18.83 0.81
CA ASP A 165 -19.94 -18.14 1.85
C ASP A 165 -20.53 -16.82 1.33
N PHE A 166 -21.71 -16.87 0.72
CA PHE A 166 -22.43 -15.70 0.22
C PHE A 166 -23.09 -14.83 1.32
N THR A 167 -22.82 -15.07 2.59
CA THR A 167 -23.07 -14.06 3.63
C THR A 167 -22.13 -12.85 3.46
N LYS A 168 -20.99 -13.05 2.80
CA LYS A 168 -20.04 -12.01 2.38
C LYS A 168 -20.42 -11.47 1.01
N LYS A 169 -20.14 -10.19 0.79
CA LYS A 169 -20.24 -9.56 -0.54
C LYS A 169 -18.97 -9.83 -1.34
N TYR A 170 -19.16 -10.16 -2.62
CA TYR A 170 -18.08 -10.39 -3.57
C TYR A 170 -18.15 -9.42 -4.74
N ILE A 171 -17.05 -9.33 -5.45
CA ILE A 171 -16.90 -8.74 -6.77
C ILE A 171 -16.38 -9.83 -7.72
N LEU A 172 -17.02 -10.01 -8.87
CA LEU A 172 -16.48 -10.82 -9.96
C LEU A 172 -15.79 -9.90 -10.96
N GLU A 173 -14.50 -10.08 -11.14
CA GLU A 173 -13.68 -9.34 -12.10
C GLU A 173 -13.31 -10.26 -13.26
N LYS A 174 -13.39 -9.73 -14.50
CA LYS A 174 -12.86 -10.43 -15.67
C LYS A 174 -11.35 -10.60 -15.55
N LYS A 175 -10.87 -11.83 -15.70
CA LYS A 175 -9.41 -12.10 -15.69
C LYS A 175 -8.74 -11.44 -16.89
N ILE A 176 -7.69 -10.65 -16.63
CA ILE A 176 -6.88 -10.00 -17.65
C ILE A 176 -5.85 -11.00 -18.18
N ASN A 177 -5.61 -10.97 -19.50
CA ASN A 177 -4.47 -11.66 -20.10
C ASN A 177 -3.20 -10.85 -19.82
N LEU A 178 -2.68 -11.02 -18.62
CA LEU A 178 -1.64 -10.21 -18.03
C LEU A 178 -0.32 -10.35 -18.81
N LYS A 179 0.30 -9.21 -19.13
CA LYS A 179 1.68 -9.10 -19.62
C LYS A 179 2.59 -8.71 -18.48
N GLN A 180 2.20 -7.70 -17.69
CA GLN A 180 3.06 -7.07 -16.68
C GLN A 180 2.21 -6.36 -15.62
N GLU A 181 2.73 -6.28 -14.42
CA GLU A 181 2.18 -5.46 -13.34
C GLU A 181 3.13 -4.30 -13.04
N ILE A 182 2.57 -3.12 -12.86
CA ILE A 182 3.33 -1.94 -12.45
C ILE A 182 2.62 -1.22 -11.30
N SER A 183 3.38 -0.39 -10.61
CA SER A 183 2.82 0.55 -9.63
C SER A 183 3.42 1.94 -9.79
N VAL A 184 2.63 2.96 -9.46
CA VAL A 184 3.06 4.35 -9.41
C VAL A 184 2.90 4.86 -8.00
N VAL A 185 4.00 5.27 -7.39
CA VAL A 185 4.02 5.93 -6.09
C VAL A 185 3.97 7.44 -6.31
N ILE A 186 2.98 8.10 -5.72
CA ILE A 186 2.79 9.54 -5.81
C ILE A 186 2.60 10.14 -4.42
N THR A 187 3.20 11.29 -4.19
CA THR A 187 2.97 12.11 -3.01
C THR A 187 2.30 13.40 -3.40
N ARG A 188 1.15 13.72 -2.81
CA ARG A 188 0.45 14.99 -2.98
C ARG A 188 0.62 15.84 -1.72
N TYR A 189 1.07 17.08 -1.93
CA TYR A 189 1.29 18.09 -0.87
C TYR A 189 0.12 19.08 -0.75
N GLY A 190 -0.75 19.13 -1.76
CA GLY A 190 -1.90 20.02 -1.87
C GLY A 190 -2.37 20.11 -3.31
N HIS A 191 -3.32 21.00 -3.58
CA HIS A 191 -3.88 21.18 -4.93
C HIS A 191 -2.76 21.44 -5.95
N GLN A 192 -2.71 20.60 -6.99
CA GLN A 192 -1.71 20.64 -8.08
C GLN A 192 -0.23 20.61 -7.62
N LYS A 193 0.07 20.08 -6.44
CA LYS A 193 1.45 19.92 -5.92
C LYS A 193 1.75 18.46 -5.70
N TYR A 194 2.50 17.86 -6.60
CA TYR A 194 2.82 16.43 -6.60
C TYR A 194 4.31 16.17 -6.74
N GLU A 195 4.74 15.03 -6.20
CA GLU A 195 5.99 14.36 -6.51
C GLU A 195 5.66 12.92 -6.92
N ILE A 196 6.12 12.49 -8.09
CA ILE A 196 5.76 11.20 -8.67
C ILE A 196 7.03 10.44 -9.01
N TYR A 197 7.14 9.24 -8.46
CA TYR A 197 8.22 8.32 -8.80
C TYR A 197 7.97 7.71 -10.20
N GLU A 198 9.05 7.28 -10.87
CA GLU A 198 8.89 6.52 -12.10
C GLU A 198 8.10 5.24 -11.82
N PRO A 199 7.32 4.74 -12.80
CA PRO A 199 6.62 3.47 -12.64
C PRO A 199 7.58 2.33 -12.28
N ILE A 200 7.13 1.51 -11.35
CA ILE A 200 7.86 0.39 -10.79
C ILE A 200 7.24 -0.89 -11.33
N GLU A 201 8.05 -1.75 -11.92
CA GLU A 201 7.64 -3.10 -12.34
C GLU A 201 7.56 -4.01 -11.12
N ASN A 202 6.48 -4.79 -11.01
CA ASN A 202 6.23 -5.70 -9.90
C ASN A 202 6.05 -7.13 -10.39
N VAL A 203 6.65 -8.06 -9.69
CA VAL A 203 6.47 -9.49 -9.94
C VAL A 203 5.98 -10.15 -8.66
N HIS A 204 4.82 -10.80 -8.79
CA HIS A 204 4.21 -11.57 -7.71
C HIS A 204 4.42 -13.05 -7.92
N GLU A 205 4.73 -13.76 -6.85
CA GLU A 205 4.75 -15.22 -6.77
C GLU A 205 3.75 -15.64 -5.69
N ASP A 206 2.86 -16.57 -5.98
CA ASP A 206 1.79 -16.98 -5.07
C ASP A 206 0.97 -15.79 -4.52
N GLN A 207 0.73 -14.77 -5.35
CA GLN A 207 0.00 -13.54 -5.03
C GLN A 207 0.71 -12.63 -3.99
N ILE A 208 1.98 -12.89 -3.69
CA ILE A 208 2.81 -12.06 -2.81
C ILE A 208 3.87 -11.35 -3.66
N LEU A 209 4.06 -10.05 -3.45
CA LEU A 209 5.10 -9.31 -4.14
C LEU A 209 6.47 -9.90 -3.83
N LYS A 210 7.10 -10.51 -4.83
CA LYS A 210 8.42 -11.13 -4.71
C LYS A 210 9.53 -10.13 -4.96
N TYR A 211 9.44 -9.37 -6.06
CA TYR A 211 10.40 -8.31 -6.33
C TYR A 211 9.78 -7.14 -7.09
N SER A 212 10.42 -5.99 -6.96
CA SER A 212 10.12 -4.77 -7.70
C SER A 212 11.37 -4.27 -8.40
N LYS A 213 11.21 -3.67 -9.59
CA LYS A 213 12.31 -3.11 -10.38
C LYS A 213 11.98 -1.69 -10.85
N ILE A 214 12.97 -0.81 -10.79
CA ILE A 214 12.87 0.56 -11.32
C ILE A 214 14.04 0.84 -12.26
N PRO A 215 13.79 1.45 -13.44
CA PRO A 215 12.48 1.74 -14.03
C PRO A 215 11.75 0.47 -14.48
N ALA A 216 10.42 0.55 -14.62
CA ALA A 216 9.65 -0.47 -15.31
C ALA A 216 9.97 -0.47 -16.82
N ASN A 217 10.01 -1.65 -17.42
CA ASN A 217 10.20 -1.77 -18.87
C ASN A 217 8.86 -1.65 -19.61
N ILE A 218 8.41 -0.41 -19.82
CA ILE A 218 7.12 -0.06 -20.42
C ILE A 218 7.28 1.05 -21.46
N SER A 219 6.29 1.20 -22.36
CA SER A 219 6.28 2.29 -23.32
C SER A 219 6.00 3.64 -22.63
N ASP A 220 6.48 4.73 -23.25
CA ASP A 220 6.21 6.10 -22.78
C ASP A 220 4.71 6.39 -22.68
N LYS A 221 3.90 5.82 -23.57
CA LYS A 221 2.44 5.94 -23.54
C LYS A 221 1.87 5.38 -22.23
N ILE A 222 2.30 4.20 -21.82
CA ILE A 222 1.85 3.56 -20.56
C ILE A 222 2.39 4.34 -19.37
N MET A 223 3.67 4.71 -19.42
CA MET A 223 4.29 5.50 -18.35
C MET A 223 3.53 6.81 -18.10
N ASN A 224 3.27 7.58 -19.14
CA ASN A 224 2.57 8.85 -19.02
C ASN A 224 1.13 8.65 -18.54
N LYS A 225 0.43 7.62 -19.07
CA LYS A 225 -0.95 7.32 -18.69
C LYS A 225 -1.08 6.87 -17.24
N SER A 226 -0.18 6.03 -16.75
CA SER A 226 -0.17 5.59 -15.36
C SER A 226 0.07 6.74 -14.38
N LYS A 227 0.97 7.67 -14.71
CA LYS A 227 1.23 8.88 -13.92
C LYS A 227 0.05 9.84 -13.93
N GLU A 228 -0.56 10.08 -15.11
CA GLU A 228 -1.76 10.91 -15.26
C GLU A 228 -2.90 10.39 -14.37
N TRP A 229 -3.18 9.09 -14.41
CA TRP A 229 -4.22 8.49 -13.59
C TRP A 229 -3.91 8.56 -12.10
N ALA A 230 -2.66 8.37 -11.70
CA ALA A 230 -2.25 8.53 -10.30
C ALA A 230 -2.47 9.98 -9.80
N MET A 231 -2.23 11.00 -10.65
CA MET A 231 -2.52 12.40 -10.33
C MET A 231 -4.01 12.64 -10.18
N ILE A 232 -4.84 12.16 -11.12
CA ILE A 232 -6.30 12.29 -11.05
C ILE A 232 -6.83 11.65 -9.75
N ILE A 233 -6.37 10.44 -9.42
CA ILE A 233 -6.76 9.75 -8.19
C ILE A 233 -6.41 10.58 -6.96
N ALA A 234 -5.18 11.06 -6.87
CA ALA A 234 -4.72 11.83 -5.72
C ALA A 234 -5.49 13.16 -5.56
N GLU A 235 -5.85 13.82 -6.68
CA GLU A 235 -6.62 15.06 -6.66
C GLU A 235 -8.07 14.82 -6.26
N GLU A 236 -8.76 13.86 -6.90
CA GLU A 236 -10.17 13.57 -6.66
C GLU A 236 -10.43 13.02 -5.24
N LEU A 237 -9.43 12.38 -4.63
CA LEU A 237 -9.47 11.97 -3.22
C LEU A 237 -9.19 13.13 -2.26
N ASP A 238 -8.77 14.31 -2.74
CA ASP A 238 -8.17 15.37 -1.90
C ASP A 238 -7.11 14.78 -0.95
N TYR A 239 -6.25 13.94 -1.51
CA TYR A 239 -5.27 13.17 -0.77
C TYR A 239 -4.12 14.07 -0.31
N ILE A 240 -3.67 13.90 0.94
CA ILE A 240 -2.41 14.51 1.43
C ILE A 240 -1.52 13.39 1.96
N GLY A 241 -0.30 13.33 1.44
CA GLY A 241 0.66 12.26 1.75
C GLY A 241 1.01 11.42 0.52
N THR A 242 1.55 10.24 0.73
CA THR A 242 1.93 9.29 -0.31
C THR A 242 0.89 8.19 -0.46
N LEU A 243 0.46 7.94 -1.69
CA LEU A 243 -0.33 6.78 -2.08
C LEU A 243 0.36 6.01 -3.21
N CYS A 244 -0.07 4.80 -3.44
CA CYS A 244 0.38 3.99 -4.55
C CYS A 244 -0.83 3.48 -5.34
N VAL A 245 -0.73 3.51 -6.67
CA VAL A 245 -1.72 2.91 -7.56
C VAL A 245 -1.08 1.74 -8.29
N GLU A 246 -1.70 0.57 -8.21
CA GLU A 246 -1.29 -0.62 -8.94
C GLU A 246 -2.05 -0.75 -10.25
N TYR A 247 -1.34 -1.17 -11.29
CA TYR A 247 -1.88 -1.31 -12.65
C TYR A 247 -1.52 -2.66 -13.25
N PHE A 248 -2.46 -3.20 -14.00
CA PHE A 248 -2.22 -4.31 -14.92
C PHE A 248 -2.01 -3.80 -16.35
N ILE A 249 -1.08 -4.41 -17.06
CA ILE A 249 -0.86 -4.20 -18.49
C ILE A 249 -1.15 -5.53 -19.17
N ASP A 250 -2.07 -5.53 -20.13
CA ASP A 250 -2.40 -6.73 -20.89
C ASP A 250 -1.42 -6.94 -22.08
N LYS A 251 -1.53 -8.08 -22.74
CA LYS A 251 -0.70 -8.41 -23.92
C LYS A 251 -0.91 -7.49 -25.12
N ASN A 252 -1.99 -6.69 -25.12
CA ASN A 252 -2.30 -5.71 -26.15
C ASN A 252 -1.88 -4.28 -25.75
N GLU A 253 -1.02 -4.13 -24.72
CA GLU A 253 -0.54 -2.83 -24.20
C GLU A 253 -1.69 -1.94 -23.66
N ASN A 254 -2.82 -2.52 -23.24
CA ASN A 254 -3.82 -1.77 -22.50
C ASN A 254 -3.48 -1.74 -21.01
N ILE A 255 -3.68 -0.58 -20.39
CA ILE A 255 -3.50 -0.38 -18.95
C ILE A 255 -4.84 -0.39 -18.23
N TYR A 256 -4.88 -0.97 -17.04
CA TYR A 256 -6.04 -1.05 -16.15
C TYR A 256 -5.61 -0.75 -14.73
N ALA A 257 -6.30 0.15 -14.04
CA ALA A 257 -6.08 0.34 -12.61
C ALA A 257 -6.62 -0.89 -11.85
N ASN A 258 -5.78 -1.46 -11.01
CA ASN A 258 -6.12 -2.60 -10.17
C ASN A 258 -6.63 -2.17 -8.80
N GLU A 259 -5.78 -1.52 -8.01
CA GLU A 259 -6.13 -1.06 -6.67
C GLU A 259 -5.35 0.19 -6.26
N ILE A 260 -5.85 0.88 -5.24
CA ILE A 260 -5.25 2.06 -4.62
C ILE A 260 -4.81 1.68 -3.21
N ALA A 261 -3.52 1.76 -2.93
CA ALA A 261 -3.01 1.72 -1.56
C ALA A 261 -2.94 3.15 -1.01
N PRO A 262 -3.82 3.55 -0.08
CA PRO A 262 -3.87 4.93 0.44
C PRO A 262 -2.78 5.16 1.50
N ARG A 263 -1.56 4.78 1.21
CA ARG A 263 -0.39 4.77 2.08
C ARG A 263 0.90 4.55 1.28
N VAL A 264 2.02 4.65 1.96
CA VAL A 264 3.29 4.14 1.44
C VAL A 264 3.18 2.65 1.08
N HIS A 265 3.93 2.20 0.08
CA HIS A 265 3.75 0.87 -0.51
C HIS A 265 5.04 0.05 -0.53
N ASN A 266 4.90 -1.29 -0.47
CA ASN A 266 6.03 -2.21 -0.49
C ASN A 266 6.88 -2.05 -1.77
N SER A 267 6.26 -1.94 -2.94
CA SER A 267 7.01 -1.73 -4.19
C SER A 267 7.89 -0.47 -4.16
N GLY A 268 7.48 0.54 -3.39
CA GLY A 268 8.23 1.79 -3.23
C GLY A 268 9.40 1.74 -2.23
N HIS A 269 9.67 0.60 -1.58
CA HIS A 269 10.81 0.50 -0.64
C HIS A 269 12.14 0.79 -1.33
N LEU A 270 12.28 0.39 -2.60
CA LEU A 270 13.48 0.69 -3.39
C LEU A 270 13.81 2.20 -3.47
N THR A 271 12.82 3.10 -3.29
CA THR A 271 13.05 4.54 -3.30
C THR A 271 14.01 5.01 -2.21
N ILE A 272 14.20 4.21 -1.14
CA ILE A 272 15.14 4.50 -0.05
C ILE A 272 16.59 4.60 -0.58
N ASN A 273 16.94 3.74 -1.54
CA ASN A 273 18.32 3.61 -2.04
C ASN A 273 18.50 4.14 -3.47
N THR A 274 17.40 4.43 -4.18
CA THR A 274 17.45 4.81 -5.60
C THR A 274 17.17 6.28 -5.86
N HIS A 275 16.66 7.03 -4.87
CA HIS A 275 16.27 8.43 -5.03
C HIS A 275 16.88 9.32 -3.93
N ASN A 276 16.93 10.61 -4.22
CA ASN A 276 17.36 11.63 -3.25
C ASN A 276 16.38 11.76 -2.06
N ILE A 277 15.14 11.33 -2.22
CA ILE A 277 14.11 11.31 -1.18
C ILE A 277 13.26 10.04 -1.33
N SER A 278 13.04 9.32 -0.23
CA SER A 278 12.21 8.11 -0.23
C SER A 278 10.72 8.44 -0.16
N GLN A 279 9.86 7.49 -0.54
CA GLN A 279 8.42 7.60 -0.38
C GLN A 279 8.01 7.89 1.09
N PHE A 280 8.75 7.35 2.05
CA PHE A 280 8.50 7.52 3.49
C PHE A 280 8.76 8.94 3.93
N GLU A 281 9.94 9.49 3.59
CA GLU A 281 10.28 10.87 3.91
C GLU A 281 9.32 11.83 3.19
N ASN A 282 8.99 11.52 1.93
CA ASN A 282 8.07 12.34 1.13
C ASN A 282 6.66 12.36 1.76
N HIS A 283 6.18 11.21 2.27
CA HIS A 283 4.93 11.13 3.03
C HIS A 283 4.96 12.02 4.27
N ILE A 284 5.99 11.88 5.10
CA ILE A 284 6.14 12.69 6.32
C ILE A 284 6.19 14.19 5.99
N ARG A 285 6.93 14.58 4.96
CA ARG A 285 6.99 15.99 4.52
C ARG A 285 5.62 16.53 4.13
N ALA A 286 4.86 15.76 3.36
CA ALA A 286 3.54 16.16 2.89
C ALA A 286 2.54 16.33 4.04
N ILE A 287 2.44 15.33 4.93
CA ILE A 287 1.46 15.38 6.03
C ILE A 287 1.82 16.39 7.12
N CYS A 288 3.13 16.64 7.34
CA CYS A 288 3.61 17.62 8.32
C CYS A 288 3.74 19.04 7.74
N GLY A 289 3.34 19.28 6.48
CA GLY A 289 3.41 20.59 5.85
C GLY A 289 4.83 21.10 5.65
N LEU A 290 5.83 20.20 5.54
CA LEU A 290 7.21 20.57 5.28
C LEU A 290 7.44 20.90 3.80
N LYS A 291 8.56 21.54 3.50
CA LYS A 291 8.92 21.91 2.14
C LYS A 291 8.98 20.68 1.22
N GLN A 292 8.28 20.75 0.09
CA GLN A 292 8.38 19.80 -1.01
C GLN A 292 9.81 19.77 -1.55
N ILE A 293 10.30 18.56 -1.88
CA ILE A 293 11.60 18.34 -2.51
C ILE A 293 11.36 17.59 -3.81
N ASN A 294 11.89 18.11 -4.91
CA ASN A 294 11.79 17.44 -6.21
C ASN A 294 12.49 16.08 -6.17
N ILE A 295 11.77 15.06 -6.60
CA ILE A 295 12.30 13.70 -6.73
C ILE A 295 13.34 13.65 -7.84
N LYS A 296 14.48 13.05 -7.54
CA LYS A 296 15.54 12.75 -8.52
C LYS A 296 15.95 11.30 -8.35
N LYS A 297 15.80 10.51 -9.40
CA LYS A 297 16.35 9.16 -9.43
C LYS A 297 17.87 9.24 -9.56
N ILE A 298 18.58 8.44 -8.76
CA ILE A 298 20.04 8.35 -8.72
C ILE A 298 20.48 7.03 -9.35
N TYR A 299 19.77 5.95 -9.05
CA TYR A 299 20.11 4.60 -9.51
C TYR A 299 18.87 3.86 -10.02
N ASN A 300 19.11 2.95 -10.96
CA ASN A 300 18.20 1.85 -11.22
C ASN A 300 18.40 0.78 -10.15
N ALA A 301 17.38 -0.02 -9.86
CA ALA A 301 17.52 -1.09 -8.88
C ALA A 301 16.44 -2.17 -8.98
N LYS A 302 16.78 -3.30 -8.38
CA LYS A 302 15.84 -4.37 -8.06
C LYS A 302 15.74 -4.51 -6.55
N MET A 303 14.53 -4.48 -6.00
CA MET A 303 14.23 -4.78 -4.60
C MET A 303 13.58 -6.15 -4.52
N ILE A 304 14.05 -6.99 -3.63
CA ILE A 304 13.58 -8.37 -3.40
C ILE A 304 13.01 -8.43 -1.98
N ASN A 305 11.75 -8.86 -1.84
CA ASN A 305 11.19 -9.19 -0.54
C ASN A 305 11.75 -10.52 -0.05
N LEU A 306 12.21 -10.56 1.18
CA LEU A 306 12.70 -11.77 1.85
C LEU A 306 11.55 -12.36 2.68
N LEU A 307 11.06 -13.52 2.23
CA LEU A 307 9.89 -14.18 2.80
C LEU A 307 10.31 -15.32 3.74
N GLY A 308 9.75 -15.34 4.95
CA GLY A 308 10.06 -16.40 5.90
C GLY A 308 11.57 -16.55 6.14
N ASP A 309 12.07 -17.78 5.99
CA ASP A 309 13.47 -18.13 6.26
C ASP A 309 14.47 -17.53 5.27
N GLU A 310 14.03 -16.97 4.15
CA GLU A 310 14.91 -16.28 3.18
C GLU A 310 15.70 -15.13 3.80
N ILE A 311 15.26 -14.60 4.95
CA ILE A 311 15.96 -13.52 5.65
C ILE A 311 17.24 -13.99 6.37
N LEU A 312 17.28 -15.25 6.83
CA LEU A 312 18.34 -15.76 7.72
C LEU A 312 19.75 -15.56 7.15
N PRO A 313 20.04 -15.92 5.89
CA PRO A 313 21.37 -15.70 5.33
C PRO A 313 21.81 -14.23 5.32
N TYR A 314 20.87 -13.28 5.22
CA TYR A 314 21.18 -11.85 5.13
C TYR A 314 21.46 -11.21 6.49
N ARG A 315 21.06 -11.83 7.59
CA ARG A 315 21.38 -11.37 8.95
C ARG A 315 22.85 -11.57 9.30
N GLU A 316 23.51 -12.54 8.67
CA GLU A 316 24.91 -12.91 8.93
C GLU A 316 25.86 -12.59 7.77
N LYS A 317 25.31 -12.34 6.56
CA LYS A 317 26.08 -12.13 5.34
C LYS A 317 26.70 -10.74 5.28
N SER A 318 27.97 -10.65 4.89
CA SER A 318 28.56 -9.39 4.43
C SER A 318 27.94 -9.00 3.10
N LEU A 319 27.33 -7.83 3.05
CA LEU A 319 26.70 -7.29 1.85
C LEU A 319 27.74 -6.76 0.86
N LYS A 320 27.44 -6.81 -0.42
CA LYS A 320 28.21 -6.12 -1.45
C LYS A 320 27.95 -4.62 -1.39
N GLU A 321 28.84 -3.82 -1.97
CA GLU A 321 28.74 -2.35 -1.98
C GLU A 321 27.43 -1.82 -2.59
N ASN A 322 26.82 -2.58 -3.51
CA ASN A 322 25.56 -2.23 -4.16
C ASN A 322 24.33 -2.93 -3.59
N GLU A 323 24.47 -3.66 -2.48
CA GLU A 323 23.40 -4.38 -1.78
C GLU A 323 23.00 -3.62 -0.51
N PHE A 324 21.71 -3.38 -0.32
CA PHE A 324 21.14 -2.71 0.86
C PHE A 324 20.07 -3.59 1.46
N PHE A 325 20.34 -4.12 2.64
CA PHE A 325 19.43 -4.99 3.36
C PHE A 325 18.70 -4.24 4.47
N PHE A 326 17.41 -4.48 4.61
CA PHE A 326 16.60 -3.97 5.71
C PHE A 326 15.83 -5.12 6.36
N ASP A 327 16.13 -5.40 7.64
CA ASP A 327 15.38 -6.33 8.47
C ASP A 327 14.21 -5.61 9.13
N TYR A 328 13.00 -6.14 8.99
CA TYR A 328 11.83 -5.57 9.66
C TYR A 328 11.79 -5.88 11.16
N LEU A 329 12.71 -6.67 11.68
CA LEU A 329 12.82 -7.08 13.09
C LEU A 329 11.55 -7.74 13.62
N LYS A 330 10.84 -8.48 12.77
CA LYS A 330 9.69 -9.28 13.19
C LYS A 330 10.15 -10.49 14.02
N LYS A 331 9.50 -10.70 15.18
CA LYS A 331 9.86 -11.74 16.14
C LYS A 331 9.73 -13.13 15.54
N ASP A 332 8.56 -13.43 14.95
CA ASP A 332 8.29 -14.77 14.43
C ASP A 332 8.57 -14.84 12.93
N ILE A 333 9.44 -15.75 12.54
CA ILE A 333 9.65 -16.14 11.15
C ILE A 333 8.52 -17.11 10.78
N LYS A 334 7.67 -16.70 9.81
CA LYS A 334 6.56 -17.52 9.31
C LYS A 334 6.64 -17.66 7.79
N PRO A 335 6.32 -18.82 7.20
CA PRO A 335 6.27 -18.99 5.77
C PRO A 335 5.46 -17.87 5.09
N LYS A 336 5.94 -17.36 3.96
CA LYS A 336 5.31 -16.29 3.17
C LYS A 336 5.20 -14.92 3.88
N ARG A 337 5.63 -14.77 5.13
CA ARG A 337 5.66 -13.47 5.84
C ARG A 337 6.85 -12.66 5.34
N LYS A 338 6.60 -11.43 4.90
CA LYS A 338 7.66 -10.47 4.53
C LYS A 338 8.47 -10.11 5.78
N MET A 339 9.70 -10.58 5.85
CA MET A 339 10.60 -10.43 7.02
C MET A 339 11.59 -9.27 6.85
N GLY A 340 11.93 -8.94 5.63
CA GLY A 340 12.84 -7.87 5.25
C GLY A 340 12.82 -7.65 3.76
N HIS A 341 13.70 -6.78 3.26
CA HIS A 341 13.94 -6.62 1.84
C HIS A 341 15.42 -6.37 1.56
N LEU A 342 15.84 -6.75 0.36
CA LEU A 342 17.16 -6.47 -0.20
C LEU A 342 16.99 -5.59 -1.42
N THR A 343 17.60 -4.42 -1.45
CA THR A 343 17.69 -3.58 -2.63
C THR A 343 19.08 -3.72 -3.25
N ILE A 344 19.14 -4.01 -4.54
CA ILE A 344 20.37 -4.12 -5.32
C ILE A 344 20.37 -3.01 -6.35
N ILE A 345 21.25 -2.02 -6.21
CA ILE A 345 21.37 -0.94 -7.19
C ILE A 345 22.19 -1.40 -8.40
N GLU A 346 21.77 -0.96 -9.57
CA GLU A 346 22.49 -1.13 -10.84
C GLU A 346 23.33 0.15 -11.06
N LYS A 347 24.65 0.00 -11.12
CA LYS A 347 25.61 1.10 -11.41
C LYS A 347 25.66 1.40 -12.90
#